data_8027d3fe0d94e8a60348e1209ced6598
#
_entry.id   8027d3fe0d94e8a60348e1209ced6598
#
_cell.length_a   1.000
_cell.length_b   1.000
_cell.length_c   1.000
_cell.angle_alpha   90.00
_cell.angle_beta   90.00
_cell.angle_gamma   90.00
#
_symmetry.space_group_name_H-M   'P 1'
#
loop_
_entity.id
_entity.type
_entity.pdbx_description
1 polymer ?
#
loop_
_entity_poly.entity_id
_entity_poly.type
_entity_poly.pdbx_seq_one_letter_code
_entity_poly.pdbx_strand_id
1 'polypeptide(L)'
;DSEGKGRKKVSLDDLTLRELAKTDPKMFFQLYQPPLLIDEVQYAPELFPYIKIMVDERHQPGDFWLTGSQLFKMMEGVQESLAGRVALLHLSPLSQSEIMKRPPEPPFSLELPLLSERQNGRQMLNTPEVFQRIHQGGMPALVTGTYANASIFYSSYIDTYMERDVRRLSNDIDSLKFLRFLRSVAARTSQQVNYKGIADDAEIDQTTAKNWLHVLEALGIIFLLEPYSNNVLKRTVSTPKLYFYDSGIVCYLTRWSSPETAMEGAMSGALLENYTVAEIIKTYQNAGQEPFLYYYRDKDAREIDLILE
;
A
#
# COMPACT_ATOMS: atom_id res chain seq x y z
N ASP A 1 -7.11 14.15 -11.98
CA ASP A 1 -7.72 14.24 -13.34
C ASP A 1 -7.17 15.36 -14.25
N SER A 2 -6.28 16.24 -13.78
CA SER A 2 -5.67 17.26 -14.66
C SER A 2 -4.73 16.63 -15.70
N GLU A 3 -4.06 15.56 -15.37
CA GLU A 3 -3.12 14.81 -16.24
C GLU A 3 -3.85 13.87 -17.22
N GLY A 4 -5.11 13.50 -16.93
CA GLY A 4 -5.92 12.60 -17.78
C GLY A 4 -6.66 13.29 -18.93
N LYS A 5 -6.54 14.60 -19.08
CA LYS A 5 -7.24 15.33 -20.16
C LYS A 5 -6.80 14.83 -21.55
N GLY A 6 -7.78 14.29 -22.29
CA GLY A 6 -7.56 13.69 -23.61
C GLY A 6 -7.25 12.21 -23.64
N ARG A 7 -7.08 11.55 -22.45
CA ARG A 7 -6.87 10.12 -22.35
C ARG A 7 -8.20 9.37 -22.43
N LYS A 8 -8.31 8.44 -23.35
CA LYS A 8 -9.47 7.55 -23.43
C LYS A 8 -9.39 6.51 -22.30
N LYS A 9 -10.50 6.23 -21.62
CA LYS A 9 -10.57 5.17 -20.60
C LYS A 9 -11.37 3.99 -21.16
N VAL A 10 -10.84 2.77 -20.97
CA VAL A 10 -11.49 1.51 -21.27
C VAL A 10 -11.37 0.60 -20.06
N SER A 11 -12.48 0.01 -19.60
CA SER A 11 -12.47 -0.98 -18.52
C SER A 11 -12.75 -2.38 -19.06
N LEU A 12 -11.89 -3.33 -18.70
CA LEU A 12 -12.07 -4.74 -19.01
C LEU A 12 -13.02 -5.46 -18.05
N ASP A 13 -13.74 -4.72 -17.20
CA ASP A 13 -14.94 -5.22 -16.53
C ASP A 13 -16.10 -5.40 -17.51
N ASP A 14 -16.13 -4.61 -18.60
CA ASP A 14 -17.02 -4.85 -19.71
C ASP A 14 -16.63 -6.16 -20.42
N LEU A 15 -17.55 -7.13 -20.39
CA LEU A 15 -17.31 -8.46 -20.93
C LEU A 15 -17.08 -8.46 -22.45
N THR A 16 -17.73 -7.55 -23.19
CA THR A 16 -17.56 -7.44 -24.65
C THR A 16 -16.17 -6.91 -24.99
N LEU A 17 -15.73 -5.87 -24.28
CA LEU A 17 -14.40 -5.32 -24.47
C LEU A 17 -13.31 -6.28 -24.02
N ARG A 18 -13.55 -7.02 -22.94
CA ARG A 18 -12.65 -8.08 -22.45
C ARG A 18 -12.49 -9.19 -23.48
N GLU A 19 -13.59 -9.66 -24.07
CA GLU A 19 -13.55 -10.70 -25.10
C GLU A 19 -12.79 -10.22 -26.33
N LEU A 20 -13.07 -9.01 -26.83
CA LEU A 20 -12.31 -8.40 -27.93
C LEU A 20 -10.80 -8.28 -27.60
N ALA A 21 -10.47 -7.81 -26.41
CA ALA A 21 -9.09 -7.66 -25.98
C ALA A 21 -8.31 -8.99 -25.94
N LYS A 22 -9.00 -10.10 -25.64
CA LYS A 22 -8.41 -11.46 -25.61
C LYS A 22 -8.32 -12.07 -27.01
N THR A 23 -9.40 -11.99 -27.78
CA THR A 23 -9.50 -12.73 -29.05
C THR A 23 -8.87 -11.98 -30.21
N ASP A 24 -8.94 -10.66 -30.23
CA ASP A 24 -8.33 -9.80 -31.25
C ASP A 24 -7.72 -8.53 -30.68
N PRO A 25 -6.56 -8.62 -30.00
CA PRO A 25 -5.83 -7.47 -29.47
C PRO A 25 -5.50 -6.42 -30.53
N LYS A 26 -5.26 -6.83 -31.77
CA LYS A 26 -4.97 -5.92 -32.87
C LYS A 26 -6.16 -5.02 -33.16
N MET A 27 -7.36 -5.60 -33.31
CA MET A 27 -8.60 -4.85 -33.51
C MET A 27 -8.91 -3.97 -32.30
N PHE A 28 -8.67 -4.47 -31.08
CA PHE A 28 -8.82 -3.66 -29.86
C PHE A 28 -8.02 -2.36 -29.96
N PHE A 29 -6.72 -2.43 -30.33
CA PHE A 29 -5.88 -1.23 -30.47
C PHE A 29 -6.16 -0.40 -31.72
N GLN A 30 -6.84 -0.93 -32.73
CA GLN A 30 -7.36 -0.11 -33.84
C GLN A 30 -8.52 0.80 -33.37
N LEU A 31 -9.36 0.32 -32.47
CA LEU A 31 -10.50 1.05 -31.90
C LEU A 31 -10.11 1.99 -30.77
N TYR A 32 -9.11 1.59 -30.01
CA TYR A 32 -8.67 2.26 -28.77
C TYR A 32 -7.20 2.68 -28.87
N GLN A 33 -6.96 3.82 -29.52
CA GLN A 33 -5.61 4.38 -29.71
C GLN A 33 -5.10 5.09 -28.46
N PRO A 34 -3.77 5.09 -28.20
CA PRO A 34 -3.16 5.94 -27.15
C PRO A 34 -3.34 7.45 -27.45
N PRO A 35 -3.39 8.30 -26.39
CA PRO A 35 -3.17 7.95 -25.00
C PRO A 35 -4.37 7.23 -24.39
N LEU A 36 -4.13 6.08 -23.77
CA LEU A 36 -5.16 5.14 -23.31
C LEU A 36 -4.95 4.72 -21.86
N LEU A 37 -6.04 4.68 -21.09
CA LEU A 37 -6.10 4.02 -19.78
C LEU A 37 -6.87 2.73 -19.94
N ILE A 38 -6.24 1.60 -19.59
CA ILE A 38 -6.86 0.28 -19.59
C ILE A 38 -7.00 -0.15 -18.13
N ASP A 39 -8.25 -0.21 -17.69
CA ASP A 39 -8.63 -0.59 -16.34
C ASP A 39 -8.85 -2.11 -16.28
N GLU A 40 -8.39 -2.75 -15.18
CA GLU A 40 -8.42 -4.20 -14.96
C GLU A 40 -7.68 -5.01 -16.05
N VAL A 41 -6.50 -4.51 -16.47
CA VAL A 41 -5.71 -5.07 -17.59
C VAL A 41 -5.34 -6.55 -17.42
N GLN A 42 -5.26 -7.05 -16.18
CA GLN A 42 -4.97 -8.46 -15.87
C GLN A 42 -6.04 -9.44 -16.40
N TYR A 43 -7.19 -8.95 -16.85
CA TYR A 43 -8.20 -9.79 -17.50
C TYR A 43 -7.90 -10.11 -18.97
N ALA A 44 -6.98 -9.39 -19.61
CA ALA A 44 -6.55 -9.65 -20.98
C ALA A 44 -5.01 -9.51 -21.11
N PRO A 45 -4.24 -10.48 -20.59
CA PRO A 45 -2.78 -10.46 -20.68
C PRO A 45 -2.27 -10.48 -22.13
N GLU A 46 -3.10 -10.88 -23.08
CA GLU A 46 -2.83 -10.86 -24.53
C GLU A 46 -2.54 -9.46 -25.06
N LEU A 47 -2.93 -8.41 -24.34
CA LEU A 47 -2.64 -7.02 -24.71
C LEU A 47 -1.16 -6.63 -24.48
N PHE A 48 -0.46 -7.22 -23.49
CA PHE A 48 0.89 -6.80 -23.13
C PHE A 48 1.91 -6.87 -24.27
N PRO A 49 1.97 -7.92 -25.11
CA PRO A 49 2.87 -7.94 -26.25
C PRO A 49 2.62 -6.82 -27.26
N TYR A 50 1.37 -6.47 -27.49
CA TYR A 50 1.00 -5.36 -28.40
C TYR A 50 1.36 -4.00 -27.80
N ILE A 51 1.11 -3.80 -26.51
CA ILE A 51 1.53 -2.59 -25.78
C ILE A 51 3.04 -2.41 -25.91
N LYS A 52 3.82 -3.50 -25.72
CA LYS A 52 5.27 -3.49 -25.91
C LYS A 52 5.68 -2.96 -27.27
N ILE A 53 5.11 -3.53 -28.34
CA ILE A 53 5.42 -3.13 -29.72
C ILE A 53 5.10 -1.64 -29.92
N MET A 54 3.92 -1.20 -29.49
CA MET A 54 3.48 0.19 -29.65
C MET A 54 4.36 1.17 -28.85
N VAL A 55 4.78 0.80 -27.64
CA VAL A 55 5.72 1.61 -26.82
C VAL A 55 7.08 1.71 -27.49
N ASP A 56 7.59 0.59 -28.05
CA ASP A 56 8.88 0.54 -28.74
C ASP A 56 8.87 1.33 -30.07
N GLU A 57 7.72 1.42 -30.75
CA GLU A 57 7.58 2.19 -31.99
C GLU A 57 7.37 3.69 -31.74
N ARG A 58 6.57 4.03 -30.75
CA ARG A 58 6.12 5.43 -30.53
C ARG A 58 7.04 6.23 -29.64
N HIS A 59 7.75 5.60 -28.70
CA HIS A 59 8.65 6.25 -27.74
C HIS A 59 8.03 7.44 -26.99
N GLN A 60 6.72 7.37 -26.69
CA GLN A 60 5.97 8.41 -26.00
C GLN A 60 5.66 7.97 -24.57
N PRO A 61 6.38 8.47 -23.55
CA PRO A 61 6.08 8.16 -22.16
C PRO A 61 4.64 8.53 -21.79
N GLY A 62 3.97 7.63 -21.06
CA GLY A 62 2.61 7.86 -20.62
C GLY A 62 1.52 7.54 -21.65
N ASP A 63 1.83 7.03 -22.84
CA ASP A 63 0.83 6.61 -23.82
C ASP A 63 -0.17 5.60 -23.24
N PHE A 64 0.30 4.69 -22.37
CA PHE A 64 -0.54 3.71 -21.71
C PHE A 64 -0.51 3.90 -20.20
N TRP A 65 -1.69 3.95 -19.58
CA TRP A 65 -1.90 3.79 -18.16
C TRP A 65 -2.64 2.50 -17.93
N LEU A 66 -2.06 1.60 -17.16
CA LEU A 66 -2.61 0.29 -16.86
C LEU A 66 -2.97 0.23 -15.39
N THR A 67 -4.19 -0.19 -15.08
CA THR A 67 -4.62 -0.42 -13.71
C THR A 67 -5.07 -1.86 -13.54
N GLY A 68 -4.96 -2.37 -12.32
CA GLY A 68 -5.43 -3.72 -12.00
C GLY A 68 -5.46 -3.95 -10.50
N SER A 69 -6.53 -4.58 -10.05
CA SER A 69 -6.73 -4.94 -8.65
C SER A 69 -6.01 -6.24 -8.25
N GLN A 70 -5.47 -6.99 -9.22
CA GLN A 70 -4.81 -8.28 -9.02
C GLN A 70 -3.31 -8.14 -9.31
N LEU A 71 -2.57 -7.62 -8.33
CA LEU A 71 -1.16 -7.27 -8.48
C LEU A 71 -0.33 -8.39 -9.10
N PHE A 72 -0.41 -9.61 -8.56
CA PHE A 72 0.43 -10.73 -9.04
C PHE A 72 0.16 -11.09 -10.50
N LYS A 73 -1.11 -11.16 -10.92
CA LYS A 73 -1.45 -11.41 -12.34
C LYS A 73 -0.99 -10.29 -13.27
N MET A 74 -1.15 -9.06 -12.83
CA MET A 74 -0.70 -7.92 -13.61
C MET A 74 0.83 -7.95 -13.75
N MET A 75 1.55 -8.24 -12.68
CA MET A 75 3.02 -8.28 -12.67
C MET A 75 3.59 -9.42 -13.52
N GLU A 76 2.93 -10.57 -13.63
CA GLU A 76 3.34 -11.63 -14.57
C GLU A 76 3.42 -11.08 -16.01
N GLY A 77 2.35 -10.45 -16.51
CA GLY A 77 2.34 -9.87 -17.86
C GLY A 77 3.32 -8.71 -18.03
N VAL A 78 3.49 -7.87 -17.00
CA VAL A 78 4.46 -6.76 -17.00
C VAL A 78 5.89 -7.28 -17.07
N GLN A 79 6.26 -8.28 -16.25
CA GLN A 79 7.61 -8.83 -16.22
C GLN A 79 7.99 -9.51 -17.55
N GLU A 80 7.05 -10.25 -18.16
CA GLU A 80 7.31 -10.93 -19.41
C GLU A 80 7.42 -9.96 -20.61
N SER A 81 6.62 -8.91 -20.65
CA SER A 81 6.47 -8.08 -21.84
C SER A 81 7.00 -6.65 -21.70
N LEU A 82 6.89 -6.02 -20.54
CA LEU A 82 7.13 -4.60 -20.34
C LEU A 82 8.36 -4.27 -19.48
N ALA A 83 9.23 -5.24 -19.18
CA ALA A 83 10.43 -5.01 -18.40
C ALA A 83 11.27 -3.86 -18.99
N GLY A 84 11.62 -2.86 -18.16
CA GLY A 84 12.37 -1.66 -18.56
C GLY A 84 11.56 -0.61 -19.34
N ARG A 85 10.24 -0.80 -19.52
CA ARG A 85 9.35 0.10 -20.28
C ARG A 85 8.20 0.67 -19.46
N VAL A 86 8.11 0.29 -18.20
CA VAL A 86 7.00 0.65 -17.31
C VAL A 86 7.51 1.28 -16.02
N ALA A 87 6.81 2.31 -15.54
CA ALA A 87 6.92 2.80 -14.18
C ALA A 87 5.78 2.20 -13.34
N LEU A 88 6.12 1.67 -12.19
CA LEU A 88 5.14 1.11 -11.24
C LEU A 88 4.80 2.17 -10.20
N LEU A 89 3.51 2.46 -10.06
CA LEU A 89 3.00 3.38 -9.06
C LEU A 89 2.07 2.62 -8.12
N HIS A 90 2.32 2.73 -6.83
CA HIS A 90 1.48 2.14 -5.79
C HIS A 90 0.53 3.21 -5.24
N LEU A 91 -0.76 2.87 -5.17
CA LEU A 91 -1.76 3.73 -4.54
C LEU A 91 -1.95 3.28 -3.08
N SER A 92 -1.45 4.08 -2.18
CA SER A 92 -1.67 3.90 -0.73
C SER A 92 -3.09 4.32 -0.32
N PRO A 93 -3.56 3.92 0.87
CA PRO A 93 -4.71 4.57 1.49
C PRO A 93 -4.51 6.08 1.57
N LEU A 94 -5.61 6.86 1.52
CA LEU A 94 -5.55 8.31 1.50
C LEU A 94 -4.72 8.88 2.66
N SER A 95 -3.84 9.81 2.34
CA SER A 95 -3.13 10.61 3.32
C SER A 95 -4.05 11.67 3.95
N GLN A 96 -3.64 12.25 5.08
CA GLN A 96 -4.39 13.34 5.70
C GLN A 96 -4.54 14.56 4.80
N SER A 97 -3.54 14.88 3.99
CA SER A 97 -3.62 15.96 3.00
C SER A 97 -4.73 15.70 1.98
N GLU A 98 -4.84 14.47 1.48
CA GLU A 98 -5.88 14.06 0.52
C GLU A 98 -7.28 14.05 1.17
N ILE A 99 -7.40 13.50 2.39
CA ILE A 99 -8.65 13.51 3.16
C ILE A 99 -9.15 14.94 3.38
N MET A 100 -8.24 15.86 3.67
CA MET A 100 -8.55 17.28 3.86
C MET A 100 -8.64 18.07 2.55
N LYS A 101 -8.55 17.39 1.40
CA LYS A 101 -8.60 17.99 0.04
C LYS A 101 -7.60 19.13 -0.15
N ARG A 102 -6.41 18.98 0.41
CA ARG A 102 -5.32 19.93 0.23
C ARG A 102 -4.65 19.74 -1.14
N PRO A 103 -4.04 20.79 -1.71
CA PRO A 103 -3.25 20.62 -2.91
C PRO A 103 -2.07 19.68 -2.67
N PRO A 104 -1.53 19.04 -3.73
CA PRO A 104 -0.32 18.23 -3.62
C PRO A 104 0.81 19.01 -2.94
N GLU A 105 1.45 18.35 -1.98
CA GLU A 105 2.56 18.92 -1.21
C GLU A 105 3.85 18.18 -1.56
N PRO A 106 5.02 18.85 -1.46
CA PRO A 106 6.31 18.19 -1.61
C PRO A 106 6.47 17.10 -0.52
N PRO A 107 7.38 16.14 -0.70
CA PRO A 107 7.69 15.15 0.33
C PRO A 107 8.04 15.80 1.67
N PHE A 108 7.82 15.08 2.75
CA PHE A 108 8.17 15.56 4.09
C PHE A 108 9.69 15.78 4.18
N SER A 109 10.08 16.95 4.70
CA SER A 109 11.48 17.32 4.89
C SER A 109 11.65 18.03 6.23
N LEU A 110 12.81 17.90 6.84
CA LEU A 110 13.20 18.62 8.07
C LEU A 110 13.77 20.01 7.81
N GLU A 111 13.78 20.48 6.57
CA GLU A 111 14.20 21.84 6.23
C GLU A 111 13.25 22.87 6.84
N LEU A 112 13.80 23.79 7.62
CA LEU A 112 13.02 24.79 8.36
C LEU A 112 12.04 25.60 7.50
N PRO A 113 12.40 26.06 6.27
CA PRO A 113 11.46 26.76 5.41
C PRO A 113 10.22 25.92 5.05
N LEU A 114 10.44 24.64 4.67
CA LEU A 114 9.36 23.72 4.32
C LEU A 114 8.49 23.34 5.52
N LEU A 115 9.10 23.16 6.71
CA LEU A 115 8.34 22.94 7.93
C LEU A 115 7.47 24.15 8.29
N SER A 116 8.02 25.36 8.16
CA SER A 116 7.28 26.59 8.43
C SER A 116 6.12 26.77 7.44
N GLU A 117 6.35 26.49 6.17
CA GLU A 117 5.29 26.52 5.15
C GLU A 117 4.19 25.50 5.47
N ARG A 118 4.57 24.26 5.86
CA ARG A 118 3.61 23.24 6.27
C ARG A 118 2.79 23.62 7.49
N GLN A 119 3.34 24.40 8.42
CA GLN A 119 2.61 24.87 9.62
C GLN A 119 1.67 26.03 9.32
N ASN A 120 1.98 26.85 8.33
CA ASN A 120 1.18 28.02 8.00
C ASN A 120 -0.23 27.65 7.54
N GLY A 121 -1.23 28.23 8.19
CA GLY A 121 -2.65 28.02 7.86
C GLY A 121 -3.20 26.64 8.23
N ARG A 122 -2.46 25.82 9.00
CA ARG A 122 -2.93 24.50 9.45
C ARG A 122 -3.54 24.59 10.84
N GLN A 123 -4.73 24.00 10.96
CA GLN A 123 -5.31 23.74 12.26
C GLN A 123 -4.56 22.58 12.92
N MET A 124 -4.05 22.79 14.11
CA MET A 124 -3.47 21.72 14.93
C MET A 124 -4.59 20.81 15.45
N LEU A 125 -4.42 19.51 15.26
CA LEU A 125 -5.31 18.52 15.84
C LEU A 125 -4.89 18.26 17.32
N ASN A 126 -5.86 18.11 18.19
CA ASN A 126 -5.62 17.60 19.54
C ASN A 126 -5.50 16.06 19.52
N THR A 127 -5.04 15.48 20.63
CA THR A 127 -4.84 14.03 20.72
C THR A 127 -6.08 13.19 20.39
N PRO A 128 -7.28 13.49 20.94
CA PRO A 128 -8.50 12.79 20.55
C PRO A 128 -8.80 12.85 19.04
N GLU A 129 -8.62 14.01 18.40
CA GLU A 129 -8.81 14.17 16.95
C GLU A 129 -7.82 13.33 16.15
N VAL A 130 -6.56 13.25 16.59
CA VAL A 130 -5.56 12.36 15.96
C VAL A 130 -5.98 10.90 16.08
N PHE A 131 -6.42 10.45 17.27
CA PHE A 131 -6.88 9.08 17.45
C PHE A 131 -8.18 8.75 16.71
N GLN A 132 -9.04 9.74 16.47
CA GLN A 132 -10.18 9.60 15.59
C GLN A 132 -9.72 9.28 14.15
N ARG A 133 -8.67 9.96 13.66
CA ARG A 133 -8.08 9.68 12.35
C ARG A 133 -7.42 8.31 12.29
N ILE A 134 -6.65 7.96 13.31
CA ILE A 134 -6.00 6.65 13.43
C ILE A 134 -7.03 5.53 13.37
N HIS A 135 -8.11 5.65 14.12
CA HIS A 135 -9.16 4.63 14.20
C HIS A 135 -9.98 4.52 12.90
N GLN A 136 -10.27 5.64 12.24
CA GLN A 136 -10.98 5.66 10.97
C GLN A 136 -10.16 5.07 9.83
N GLY A 137 -8.82 5.32 9.83
CA GLY A 137 -7.94 4.97 8.72
C GLY A 137 -8.11 5.88 7.49
N GLY A 138 -7.44 5.52 6.41
CA GLY A 138 -7.40 6.26 5.14
C GLY A 138 -8.05 5.52 3.97
N MET A 139 -8.82 4.45 4.20
CA MET A 139 -9.48 3.71 3.11
C MET A 139 -10.51 4.59 2.40
N PRO A 140 -10.43 4.79 1.06
CA PRO A 140 -11.29 5.73 0.34
C PRO A 140 -12.77 5.52 0.57
N ALA A 141 -13.24 4.27 0.60
CA ALA A 141 -14.64 3.93 0.79
C ALA A 141 -15.20 4.33 2.17
N LEU A 142 -14.34 4.34 3.21
CA LEU A 142 -14.70 4.82 4.55
C LEU A 142 -14.64 6.34 4.62
N VAL A 143 -13.63 6.96 4.03
CA VAL A 143 -13.45 8.42 4.02
C VAL A 143 -14.56 9.12 3.24
N THR A 144 -15.00 8.55 2.12
CA THR A 144 -16.08 9.11 1.28
C THR A 144 -17.48 8.80 1.82
N GLY A 145 -17.60 7.96 2.86
CA GLY A 145 -18.89 7.56 3.43
C GLY A 145 -19.64 6.52 2.59
N THR A 146 -18.98 5.90 1.60
CA THR A 146 -19.58 4.78 0.83
C THR A 146 -19.92 3.61 1.75
N TYR A 147 -19.08 3.37 2.76
CA TYR A 147 -19.35 2.45 3.86
C TYR A 147 -19.45 3.24 5.17
N ALA A 148 -20.59 3.11 5.84
CA ALA A 148 -20.82 3.77 7.13
C ALA A 148 -20.21 3.00 8.31
N ASN A 149 -19.94 1.68 8.15
CA ASN A 149 -19.46 0.81 9.21
C ASN A 149 -18.06 0.27 8.87
N ALA A 150 -17.05 0.77 9.57
CA ALA A 150 -15.67 0.35 9.38
C ALA A 150 -15.44 -1.15 9.66
N SER A 151 -16.10 -1.71 10.67
CA SER A 151 -15.96 -3.14 10.98
C SER A 151 -16.46 -4.04 9.86
N ILE A 152 -17.60 -3.70 9.24
CA ILE A 152 -18.13 -4.43 8.09
C ILE A 152 -17.19 -4.29 6.90
N PHE A 153 -16.68 -3.08 6.65
CA PHE A 153 -15.74 -2.84 5.57
C PHE A 153 -14.45 -3.66 5.74
N TYR A 154 -13.78 -3.57 6.90
CA TYR A 154 -12.52 -4.28 7.12
C TYR A 154 -12.70 -5.79 7.16
N SER A 155 -13.80 -6.32 7.71
CA SER A 155 -14.11 -7.75 7.62
C SER A 155 -14.19 -8.19 6.16
N SER A 156 -15.01 -7.52 5.37
CA SER A 156 -15.16 -7.84 3.94
C SER A 156 -13.85 -7.68 3.16
N TYR A 157 -13.06 -6.64 3.47
CA TYR A 157 -11.77 -6.40 2.84
C TYR A 157 -10.78 -7.53 3.09
N ILE A 158 -10.71 -8.04 4.33
CA ILE A 158 -9.85 -9.18 4.69
C ILE A 158 -10.32 -10.44 3.99
N ASP A 159 -11.62 -10.78 4.11
CA ASP A 159 -12.17 -12.03 3.61
C ASP A 159 -12.16 -12.11 2.07
N THR A 160 -12.40 -10.98 1.39
CA THR A 160 -12.58 -10.98 -0.07
C THR A 160 -11.34 -10.56 -0.84
N TYR A 161 -10.53 -9.67 -0.29
CA TYR A 161 -9.38 -9.11 -0.98
C TYR A 161 -8.07 -9.77 -0.54
N MET A 162 -7.76 -9.69 0.75
CA MET A 162 -6.47 -10.19 1.25
C MET A 162 -6.37 -11.71 1.15
N GLU A 163 -7.41 -12.43 1.58
CA GLU A 163 -7.41 -13.89 1.53
C GLU A 163 -7.34 -14.43 0.09
N ARG A 164 -8.03 -13.77 -0.85
CA ARG A 164 -7.97 -14.15 -2.27
C ARG A 164 -6.55 -14.12 -2.83
N ASP A 165 -5.78 -13.08 -2.53
CA ASP A 165 -4.44 -12.92 -3.11
C ASP A 165 -3.42 -13.81 -2.41
N VAL A 166 -3.60 -14.06 -1.12
CA VAL A 166 -2.78 -15.04 -0.37
C VAL A 166 -3.05 -16.47 -0.83
N ARG A 167 -4.33 -16.85 -1.10
CA ARG A 167 -4.70 -18.19 -1.62
C ARG A 167 -4.07 -18.51 -2.98
N ARG A 168 -3.70 -17.53 -3.78
CA ARG A 168 -2.99 -17.77 -5.05
C ARG A 168 -1.58 -18.28 -4.87
N LEU A 169 -0.96 -18.00 -3.74
CA LEU A 169 0.39 -18.44 -3.43
C LEU A 169 0.42 -19.79 -2.75
N SER A 170 -0.70 -20.22 -2.16
CA SER A 170 -0.84 -21.51 -1.52
C SER A 170 -2.30 -21.95 -1.61
N ASN A 171 -2.56 -23.07 -2.28
CA ASN A 171 -3.92 -23.57 -2.52
C ASN A 171 -4.66 -24.02 -1.24
N ASP A 172 -3.93 -24.29 -0.14
CA ASP A 172 -4.47 -24.84 1.11
C ASP A 172 -4.30 -23.88 2.29
N ILE A 173 -4.79 -22.64 2.16
CA ILE A 173 -4.76 -21.70 3.28
C ILE A 173 -5.95 -21.91 4.19
N ASP A 174 -5.65 -22.23 5.44
CA ASP A 174 -6.61 -22.19 6.54
C ASP A 174 -6.92 -20.72 6.89
N SER A 175 -8.15 -20.27 6.57
CA SER A 175 -8.59 -18.90 6.82
C SER A 175 -8.49 -18.49 8.29
N LEU A 176 -8.66 -19.44 9.22
CA LEU A 176 -8.53 -19.16 10.66
C LEU A 176 -7.08 -18.87 11.04
N LYS A 177 -6.14 -19.67 10.53
CA LYS A 177 -4.69 -19.43 10.74
C LYS A 177 -4.25 -18.13 10.10
N PHE A 178 -4.77 -17.81 8.90
CA PHE A 178 -4.49 -16.54 8.24
C PHE A 178 -5.02 -15.35 9.05
N LEU A 179 -6.22 -15.42 9.59
CA LEU A 179 -6.75 -14.35 10.46
C LEU A 179 -5.95 -14.20 11.76
N ARG A 180 -5.49 -15.31 12.36
CA ARG A 180 -4.57 -15.26 13.52
C ARG A 180 -3.25 -14.61 13.16
N PHE A 181 -2.69 -14.96 12.00
CA PHE A 181 -1.50 -14.33 11.46
C PHE A 181 -1.68 -12.81 11.31
N LEU A 182 -2.76 -12.34 10.67
CA LEU A 182 -3.03 -10.91 10.51
C LEU A 182 -3.14 -10.18 11.85
N ARG A 183 -3.81 -10.79 12.84
CA ARG A 183 -3.91 -10.23 14.19
C ARG A 183 -2.57 -10.16 14.90
N SER A 184 -1.76 -11.20 14.77
CA SER A 184 -0.41 -11.25 15.33
C SER A 184 0.49 -10.19 14.71
N VAL A 185 0.41 -9.99 13.39
CA VAL A 185 1.13 -8.94 12.65
C VAL A 185 0.67 -7.56 13.09
N ALA A 186 -0.65 -7.31 13.17
CA ALA A 186 -1.21 -6.03 13.60
C ALA A 186 -0.83 -5.67 15.05
N ALA A 187 -0.85 -6.65 15.95
CA ALA A 187 -0.44 -6.45 17.34
C ALA A 187 1.06 -6.10 17.52
N ARG A 188 1.86 -6.32 16.47
CA ARG A 188 3.31 -6.01 16.42
C ARG A 188 3.64 -4.81 15.54
N THR A 189 2.66 -4.00 15.17
CA THR A 189 2.93 -2.76 14.45
C THR A 189 3.91 -1.89 15.24
N SER A 190 4.79 -1.17 14.54
CA SER A 190 5.87 -0.35 15.13
C SER A 190 6.92 -1.15 15.93
N GLN A 191 7.01 -2.46 15.72
CA GLN A 191 8.00 -3.32 16.39
C GLN A 191 8.89 -4.02 15.36
N GLN A 192 10.08 -4.43 15.81
CA GLN A 192 10.94 -5.31 15.00
C GLN A 192 10.22 -6.62 14.69
N VAL A 193 10.34 -7.06 13.43
CA VAL A 193 9.68 -8.29 12.96
C VAL A 193 10.18 -9.51 13.74
N ASN A 194 9.29 -10.22 14.38
CA ASN A 194 9.55 -11.49 15.04
C ASN A 194 8.82 -12.62 14.30
N TYR A 195 9.45 -13.15 13.25
CA TYR A 195 8.86 -14.21 12.44
C TYR A 195 8.45 -15.45 13.25
N LYS A 196 9.27 -15.82 14.25
CA LYS A 196 8.96 -16.98 15.12
C LYS A 196 7.70 -16.69 15.96
N GLY A 197 7.65 -15.54 16.63
CA GLY A 197 6.49 -15.18 17.45
C GLY A 197 5.19 -15.08 16.62
N ILE A 198 5.27 -14.54 15.39
CA ILE A 198 4.13 -14.49 14.47
C ILE A 198 3.69 -15.92 14.07
N ALA A 199 4.64 -16.79 13.76
CA ALA A 199 4.36 -18.18 13.38
C ALA A 199 3.71 -18.97 14.52
N ASP A 200 4.25 -18.83 15.73
CA ASP A 200 3.73 -19.49 16.93
C ASP A 200 2.28 -19.05 17.22
N ASP A 201 1.98 -17.75 17.16
CA ASP A 201 0.63 -17.21 17.39
C ASP A 201 -0.39 -17.69 16.35
N ALA A 202 0.03 -17.86 15.11
CA ALA A 202 -0.81 -18.28 13.99
C ALA A 202 -0.90 -19.79 13.81
N GLU A 203 -0.14 -20.57 14.59
CA GLU A 203 -0.01 -22.03 14.47
C GLU A 203 0.42 -22.47 13.05
N ILE A 204 1.42 -21.77 12.50
CA ILE A 204 2.03 -22.04 11.19
C ILE A 204 3.55 -22.18 11.33
N ASP A 205 4.23 -22.68 10.31
CA ASP A 205 5.68 -22.66 10.29
C ASP A 205 6.24 -21.26 9.97
N GLN A 206 7.50 -21.04 10.36
CA GLN A 206 8.16 -19.74 10.20
C GLN A 206 8.35 -19.35 8.71
N THR A 207 8.51 -20.31 7.82
CA THR A 207 8.64 -20.07 6.38
C THR A 207 7.31 -19.55 5.81
N THR A 208 6.21 -20.16 6.20
CA THR A 208 4.85 -19.70 5.86
C THR A 208 4.60 -18.27 6.38
N ALA A 209 4.94 -17.98 7.63
CA ALA A 209 4.80 -16.65 8.21
C ALA A 209 5.60 -15.61 7.42
N LYS A 210 6.85 -15.94 7.03
CA LYS A 210 7.70 -15.08 6.22
C LYS A 210 7.09 -14.84 4.84
N ASN A 211 6.63 -15.89 4.17
CA ASN A 211 6.00 -15.78 2.85
C ASN A 211 4.73 -14.93 2.90
N TRP A 212 3.86 -15.13 3.87
CA TRP A 212 2.64 -14.34 4.02
C TRP A 212 2.95 -12.87 4.33
N LEU A 213 4.01 -12.59 5.10
CA LEU A 213 4.43 -11.21 5.38
C LEU A 213 4.90 -10.51 4.08
N HIS A 214 5.70 -11.19 3.24
CA HIS A 214 6.09 -10.66 1.94
C HIS A 214 4.90 -10.40 1.01
N VAL A 215 3.85 -11.23 1.11
CA VAL A 215 2.62 -10.97 0.35
C VAL A 215 1.93 -9.70 0.83
N LEU A 216 1.79 -9.51 2.14
CA LEU A 216 1.20 -8.28 2.69
C LEU A 216 1.99 -7.04 2.28
N GLU A 217 3.32 -7.15 2.24
CA GLU A 217 4.19 -6.08 1.78
C GLU A 217 4.00 -5.80 0.28
N ALA A 218 4.01 -6.83 -0.55
CA ALA A 218 3.77 -6.71 -2.00
C ALA A 218 2.38 -6.13 -2.32
N LEU A 219 1.36 -6.46 -1.52
CA LEU A 219 0.00 -5.91 -1.65
C LEU A 219 -0.12 -4.46 -1.14
N GLY A 220 0.95 -3.90 -0.56
CA GLY A 220 0.90 -2.55 0.02
C GLY A 220 0.00 -2.44 1.26
N ILE A 221 -0.17 -3.52 2.00
CA ILE A 221 -0.89 -3.54 3.29
C ILE A 221 0.05 -3.09 4.40
N ILE A 222 1.27 -3.60 4.37
CA ILE A 222 2.35 -3.28 5.30
C ILE A 222 3.57 -2.75 4.53
N PHE A 223 4.49 -2.16 5.25
CA PHE A 223 5.85 -1.90 4.80
C PHE A 223 6.84 -2.20 5.91
N LEU A 224 8.06 -2.48 5.51
CA LEU A 224 9.17 -2.78 6.42
C LEU A 224 10.15 -1.62 6.40
N LEU A 225 10.42 -1.05 7.58
CA LEU A 225 11.39 0.02 7.76
C LEU A 225 12.72 -0.58 8.20
N GLU A 226 13.75 -0.40 7.39
CA GLU A 226 15.07 -0.94 7.65
C GLU A 226 15.81 -0.18 8.78
N PRO A 227 16.70 -0.83 9.52
CA PRO A 227 17.53 -0.13 10.50
C PRO A 227 18.61 0.70 9.81
N TYR A 228 18.83 1.90 10.33
CA TYR A 228 19.94 2.75 9.91
C TYR A 228 21.29 2.13 10.28
N SER A 229 22.20 2.10 9.33
CA SER A 229 23.61 1.74 9.55
C SER A 229 24.48 2.41 8.49
N ASN A 230 25.65 2.93 8.90
CA ASN A 230 26.65 3.41 7.93
C ASN A 230 27.19 2.29 7.03
N ASN A 231 27.03 1.04 7.43
CA ASN A 231 27.38 -0.12 6.62
C ASN A 231 26.13 -0.65 5.91
N VAL A 232 26.08 -0.47 4.58
CA VAL A 232 24.95 -0.87 3.72
C VAL A 232 24.59 -2.36 3.89
N LEU A 233 25.59 -3.25 3.99
CA LEU A 233 25.32 -4.68 4.21
C LEU A 233 24.60 -4.94 5.54
N LYS A 234 24.89 -4.15 6.58
CA LYS A 234 24.19 -4.27 7.87
C LYS A 234 22.75 -3.78 7.80
N ARG A 235 22.42 -2.80 6.95
CA ARG A 235 21.03 -2.38 6.71
C ARG A 235 20.21 -3.58 6.22
N THR A 236 20.71 -4.31 5.23
CA THR A 236 19.99 -5.40 4.56
C THR A 236 19.83 -6.67 5.40
N VAL A 237 20.76 -6.97 6.32
CA VAL A 237 20.73 -8.22 7.10
C VAL A 237 20.14 -8.05 8.51
N SER A 238 19.81 -6.83 8.91
CA SER A 238 19.24 -6.55 10.23
C SER A 238 17.72 -6.62 10.21
N THR A 239 17.11 -6.82 11.38
CA THR A 239 15.66 -6.99 11.49
C THR A 239 14.93 -5.67 11.25
N PRO A 240 14.00 -5.58 10.28
CA PRO A 240 13.23 -4.37 10.05
C PRO A 240 12.13 -4.16 11.11
N LYS A 241 11.61 -2.93 11.23
CA LYS A 241 10.35 -2.63 11.94
C LYS A 241 9.17 -2.76 10.98
N LEU A 242 8.05 -3.24 11.48
CA LEU A 242 6.82 -3.46 10.75
C LEU A 242 5.84 -2.31 10.94
N TYR A 243 5.24 -1.84 9.85
CA TYR A 243 4.21 -0.82 9.85
C TYR A 243 3.09 -1.15 8.86
N PHE A 244 1.90 -0.63 9.12
CA PHE A 244 0.76 -0.69 8.21
C PHE A 244 0.56 0.65 7.50
N TYR A 245 0.21 0.62 6.23
CA TYR A 245 -0.19 1.83 5.49
C TYR A 245 -1.52 2.41 5.98
N ASP A 246 -2.41 1.56 6.51
CA ASP A 246 -3.69 1.97 7.07
C ASP A 246 -3.78 1.63 8.55
N SER A 247 -3.95 2.65 9.39
CA SER A 247 -4.06 2.47 10.84
C SER A 247 -5.43 1.92 11.27
N GLY A 248 -6.47 2.16 10.48
CA GLY A 248 -7.82 1.67 10.78
C GLY A 248 -7.90 0.13 10.73
N ILE A 249 -7.20 -0.51 9.77
CA ILE A 249 -7.13 -1.97 9.74
C ILE A 249 -6.39 -2.54 10.96
N VAL A 250 -5.37 -1.84 11.49
CA VAL A 250 -4.69 -2.23 12.73
C VAL A 250 -5.67 -2.17 13.90
N CYS A 251 -6.41 -1.07 14.06
CA CYS A 251 -7.43 -0.94 15.11
C CYS A 251 -8.50 -2.04 15.01
N TYR A 252 -8.96 -2.36 13.79
CA TYR A 252 -9.93 -3.43 13.55
C TYR A 252 -9.38 -4.81 13.97
N LEU A 253 -8.19 -5.17 13.50
CA LEU A 253 -7.55 -6.47 13.78
C LEU A 253 -7.23 -6.67 15.27
N THR A 254 -6.82 -5.60 15.95
CA THR A 254 -6.49 -5.59 17.39
C THR A 254 -7.70 -5.28 18.28
N ARG A 255 -8.89 -5.11 17.68
CA ARG A 255 -10.19 -4.95 18.36
C ARG A 255 -10.32 -3.70 19.24
N TRP A 256 -9.69 -2.60 18.86
CA TRP A 256 -10.00 -1.31 19.45
C TRP A 256 -11.34 -0.82 18.92
N SER A 257 -12.36 -0.82 19.79
CA SER A 257 -13.75 -0.58 19.41
C SER A 257 -14.09 0.88 19.16
N SER A 258 -13.28 1.80 19.66
CA SER A 258 -13.45 3.24 19.48
C SER A 258 -12.11 3.98 19.50
N PRO A 259 -12.07 5.24 19.04
CA PRO A 259 -10.89 6.09 19.14
C PRO A 259 -10.39 6.24 20.58
N GLU A 260 -11.29 6.36 21.57
CA GLU A 260 -10.96 6.52 22.97
C GLU A 260 -10.25 5.26 23.50
N THR A 261 -10.80 4.07 23.21
CA THR A 261 -10.15 2.81 23.64
C THR A 261 -8.79 2.60 22.99
N ALA A 262 -8.60 3.05 21.75
CA ALA A 262 -7.31 3.02 21.06
C ALA A 262 -6.32 4.01 21.70
N MET A 263 -6.78 5.20 22.07
CA MET A 263 -5.98 6.26 22.69
C MET A 263 -5.50 5.88 24.11
N GLU A 264 -6.37 5.27 24.91
CA GLU A 264 -6.07 4.89 26.29
C GLU A 264 -5.46 3.50 26.41
N GLY A 265 -5.47 2.72 25.34
CA GLY A 265 -5.02 1.34 25.30
C GLY A 265 -3.51 1.17 25.29
N ALA A 266 -3.05 -0.06 25.57
CA ALA A 266 -1.64 -0.40 25.62
C ALA A 266 -0.88 -0.20 24.29
N MET A 267 -1.60 -0.10 23.16
CA MET A 267 -1.01 0.12 21.83
C MET A 267 -1.03 1.58 21.39
N SER A 268 -1.45 2.54 22.23
CA SER A 268 -1.61 3.94 21.82
C SER A 268 -0.33 4.54 21.22
N GLY A 269 0.83 4.31 21.83
CA GLY A 269 2.13 4.74 21.31
C GLY A 269 2.45 4.11 19.95
N ALA A 270 2.29 2.79 19.82
CA ALA A 270 2.56 2.06 18.59
C ALA A 270 1.60 2.49 17.44
N LEU A 271 0.34 2.75 17.75
CA LEU A 271 -0.64 3.26 16.77
C LEU A 271 -0.28 4.67 16.30
N LEU A 272 0.14 5.55 17.19
CA LEU A 272 0.55 6.91 16.87
C LEU A 272 1.84 6.90 16.02
N GLU A 273 2.82 6.08 16.40
CA GLU A 273 4.06 5.90 15.65
C GLU A 273 3.76 5.36 14.24
N ASN A 274 2.98 4.27 14.15
CA ASN A 274 2.57 3.70 12.85
C ASN A 274 1.91 4.75 11.95
N TYR A 275 0.95 5.49 12.49
CA TYR A 275 0.25 6.52 11.76
C TYR A 275 1.19 7.62 11.26
N THR A 276 2.09 8.10 12.12
CA THR A 276 3.04 9.16 11.79
C THR A 276 4.00 8.72 10.68
N VAL A 277 4.60 7.54 10.82
CA VAL A 277 5.55 7.01 9.84
C VAL A 277 4.84 6.74 8.50
N ALA A 278 3.63 6.15 8.53
CA ALA A 278 2.83 5.92 7.32
C ALA A 278 2.47 7.23 6.60
N GLU A 279 2.07 8.28 7.33
CA GLU A 279 1.78 9.58 6.72
C GLU A 279 3.01 10.22 6.07
N ILE A 280 4.19 10.10 6.68
CA ILE A 280 5.45 10.58 6.08
C ILE A 280 5.75 9.83 4.79
N ILE A 281 5.70 8.49 4.78
CA ILE A 281 5.95 7.68 3.58
C ILE A 281 4.99 8.04 2.45
N LYS A 282 3.70 8.22 2.75
CA LYS A 282 2.70 8.63 1.74
C LYS A 282 3.06 9.95 1.06
N THR A 283 3.73 10.90 1.75
CA THR A 283 4.15 12.15 1.10
C THR A 283 5.17 11.90 -0.02
N TYR A 284 6.07 10.94 0.16
CA TYR A 284 7.04 10.55 -0.87
C TYR A 284 6.36 9.78 -2.00
N GLN A 285 5.54 8.80 -1.69
CA GLN A 285 4.81 7.99 -2.67
C GLN A 285 3.89 8.86 -3.55
N ASN A 286 3.17 9.81 -2.96
CA ASN A 286 2.30 10.73 -3.67
C ASN A 286 3.09 11.70 -4.58
N ALA A 287 4.37 11.93 -4.28
CA ALA A 287 5.30 12.68 -5.14
C ALA A 287 6.04 11.79 -6.17
N GLY A 288 5.77 10.47 -6.20
CA GLY A 288 6.48 9.52 -7.06
C GLY A 288 7.95 9.34 -6.70
N GLN A 289 8.30 9.55 -5.43
CA GLN A 289 9.66 9.44 -4.91
C GLN A 289 9.78 8.26 -3.96
N GLU A 290 10.94 7.61 -3.97
CA GLU A 290 11.27 6.57 -3.00
C GLU A 290 11.81 7.22 -1.72
N PRO A 291 11.26 6.90 -0.52
CA PRO A 291 11.74 7.45 0.72
C PRO A 291 13.00 6.74 1.21
N PHE A 292 14.04 7.49 1.56
CA PHE A 292 15.21 6.98 2.27
C PHE A 292 14.98 7.14 3.78
N LEU A 293 14.15 6.26 4.32
CA LEU A 293 13.71 6.27 5.71
C LEU A 293 14.21 5.03 6.43
N TYR A 294 14.63 5.22 7.68
CA TYR A 294 15.19 4.17 8.53
C TYR A 294 14.74 4.39 9.96
N TYR A 295 14.85 3.34 10.79
CA TYR A 295 14.86 3.49 12.25
C TYR A 295 16.26 3.21 12.79
N TYR A 296 16.55 3.60 14.03
CA TYR A 296 17.80 3.26 14.69
C TYR A 296 17.53 2.60 16.03
N ARG A 297 18.26 1.52 16.31
CA ARG A 297 18.26 0.89 17.62
C ARG A 297 19.65 0.38 17.94
N ASP A 298 20.17 0.75 19.11
CA ASP A 298 21.45 0.26 19.58
C ASP A 298 21.32 -1.03 20.42
N LYS A 299 22.47 -1.59 20.80
CA LYS A 299 22.56 -2.79 21.65
C LYS A 299 21.98 -2.59 23.05
N ASP A 300 21.90 -1.35 23.52
CA ASP A 300 21.36 -0.96 24.82
C ASP A 300 19.85 -0.65 24.75
N ALA A 301 19.21 -1.01 23.62
CA ALA A 301 17.80 -0.80 23.30
C ALA A 301 17.36 0.67 23.25
N ARG A 302 18.29 1.63 23.06
CA ARG A 302 17.95 3.01 22.77
C ARG A 302 17.51 3.11 21.32
N GLU A 303 16.38 3.76 21.10
CA GLU A 303 15.70 3.75 19.80
C GLU A 303 15.41 5.17 19.30
N ILE A 304 15.52 5.35 17.99
CA ILE A 304 15.02 6.49 17.24
C ILE A 304 14.06 5.91 16.21
N ASP A 305 12.79 6.27 16.30
CA ASP A 305 11.73 5.62 15.51
C ASP A 305 11.82 5.94 14.03
N LEU A 306 12.32 7.11 13.66
CA LEU A 306 12.46 7.52 12.26
C LEU A 306 13.68 8.38 12.03
N ILE A 307 14.46 8.03 11.01
CA ILE A 307 15.59 8.79 10.46
C ILE A 307 15.27 9.05 8.98
N LEU A 308 15.44 10.29 8.56
CA LEU A 308 15.39 10.71 7.16
C LEU A 308 16.84 10.93 6.69
N GLU A 309 17.23 10.25 5.58
CA GLU A 309 18.56 10.38 4.96
C GLU A 309 18.50 11.26 3.69
#